data_9d85bf304e996d79151a03a1b3991265
#
_entry.id   9d85bf304e996d79151a03a1b3991265
#
_cell.length_a   1.000
_cell.length_b   1.000
_cell.length_c   1.000
_cell.angle_alpha   90.00
_cell.angle_beta   90.00
_cell.angle_gamma   90.00
#
_symmetry.space_group_name_H-M   'P 1'
#
loop_
_entity.id
_entity.type
_entity.pdbx_description
1 polymer ?
#
loop_
_entity_poly.entity_id
_entity_poly.type
_entity_poly.pdbx_seq_one_letter_code
_entity_poly.pdbx_strand_id
1 'polypeptide(L)'
;MSKDVSKEWFAGAKKDLEVAENLFRSKFYSHCLFFCHLSLEKALKAIVVKVTKTHPPFSHDLRKLADIGGVSANQKIKEFLDTASTFN
;
A
#
# COMPACT_ATOMS: atom_id res chain seq x y z
N MET A 1 1.36 -7.16 -26.35
CA MET A 1 0.26 -7.01 -25.42
C MET A 1 0.77 -6.52 -24.08
N SER A 2 0.31 -5.40 -23.63
CA SER A 2 0.79 -4.86 -22.35
C SER A 2 0.11 -5.53 -21.19
N LYS A 3 0.89 -5.85 -20.16
CA LYS A 3 0.35 -6.34 -18.91
C LYS A 3 -0.31 -5.19 -18.16
N ASP A 4 -1.39 -5.50 -17.46
CA ASP A 4 -1.98 -4.53 -16.56
C ASP A 4 -1.19 -4.55 -15.24
N VAL A 5 -0.21 -3.67 -15.15
CA VAL A 5 0.69 -3.59 -14.01
C VAL A 5 -0.06 -3.24 -12.73
N SER A 6 -1.13 -2.44 -12.85
CA SER A 6 -1.93 -2.11 -11.67
C SER A 6 -2.59 -3.34 -11.06
N LYS A 7 -3.03 -4.28 -11.89
CA LYS A 7 -3.59 -5.53 -11.37
C LYS A 7 -2.56 -6.37 -10.63
N GLU A 8 -1.32 -6.37 -11.11
CA GLU A 8 -0.24 -7.08 -10.43
C GLU A 8 0.02 -6.47 -9.04
N TRP A 9 0.02 -5.14 -8.95
CA TRP A 9 0.19 -4.46 -7.66
C TRP A 9 -0.98 -4.76 -6.71
N PHE A 10 -2.21 -4.74 -7.20
CA PHE A 10 -3.36 -5.09 -6.37
C PHE A 10 -3.33 -6.55 -5.91
N ALA A 11 -2.92 -7.47 -6.80
CA ALA A 11 -2.78 -8.87 -6.43
C ALA A 11 -1.73 -9.04 -5.32
N GLY A 12 -0.61 -8.31 -5.42
CA GLY A 12 0.41 -8.31 -4.38
C GLY A 12 -0.11 -7.75 -3.06
N ALA A 13 -0.89 -6.66 -3.12
CA ALA A 13 -1.50 -6.09 -1.93
C ALA A 13 -2.42 -7.09 -1.25
N LYS A 14 -3.25 -7.77 -2.02
CA LYS A 14 -4.18 -8.77 -1.49
C LYS A 14 -3.43 -9.94 -0.84
N LYS A 15 -2.35 -10.39 -1.47
CA LYS A 15 -1.52 -11.46 -0.92
C LYS A 15 -0.90 -11.06 0.41
N ASP A 16 -0.36 -9.85 0.49
CA ASP A 16 0.25 -9.36 1.72
C ASP A 16 -0.79 -9.22 2.84
N LEU A 17 -2.02 -8.84 2.49
CA LEU A 17 -3.09 -8.76 3.47
C LEU A 17 -3.44 -10.14 4.02
N GLU A 18 -3.48 -11.16 3.17
CA GLU A 18 -3.70 -12.54 3.62
C GLU A 18 -2.62 -13.00 4.60
N VAL A 19 -1.36 -12.66 4.30
CA VAL A 19 -0.25 -12.96 5.21
C VAL A 19 -0.44 -12.23 6.53
N ALA A 20 -0.81 -10.95 6.48
CA ALA A 20 -1.04 -10.15 7.68
C ALA A 20 -2.14 -10.77 8.56
N GLU A 21 -3.23 -11.24 7.95
CA GLU A 21 -4.32 -11.87 8.68
C GLU A 21 -3.86 -13.14 9.40
N ASN A 22 -3.04 -13.97 8.74
CA ASN A 22 -2.48 -15.17 9.34
C ASN A 22 -1.54 -14.84 10.50
N LEU A 23 -0.72 -13.82 10.34
CA LEU A 23 0.19 -13.38 11.39
C LEU A 23 -0.57 -12.82 12.60
N PHE A 24 -1.67 -12.11 12.34
CA PHE A 24 -2.52 -11.61 13.41
C PHE A 24 -3.12 -12.75 14.23
N ARG A 25 -3.64 -13.77 13.56
CA ARG A 25 -4.20 -14.95 14.24
C ARG A 25 -3.16 -15.70 15.06
N SER A 26 -1.92 -15.70 14.59
CA SER A 26 -0.81 -16.35 15.27
C SER A 26 -0.15 -15.45 16.32
N LYS A 27 -0.69 -14.24 16.54
CA LYS A 27 -0.21 -13.26 17.51
C LYS A 27 1.19 -12.70 17.21
N PHE A 28 1.61 -12.77 15.95
CA PHE A 28 2.86 -12.13 15.49
C PHE A 28 2.55 -10.69 15.06
N TYR A 29 2.25 -9.83 16.03
CA TYR A 29 1.69 -8.51 15.75
C TYR A 29 2.65 -7.57 15.04
N SER A 30 3.94 -7.58 15.38
CA SER A 30 4.92 -6.73 14.69
C SER A 30 5.03 -7.10 13.22
N HIS A 31 5.08 -8.38 12.93
CA HIS A 31 5.14 -8.86 11.56
C HIS A 31 3.84 -8.58 10.82
N CYS A 32 2.71 -8.70 11.52
CA CYS A 32 1.41 -8.34 10.95
C CYS A 32 1.39 -6.88 10.50
N LEU A 33 1.86 -5.96 11.34
CA LEU A 33 1.91 -4.54 10.99
C LEU A 33 2.78 -4.28 9.77
N PHE A 34 3.91 -4.97 9.67
CA PHE A 34 4.79 -4.85 8.51
C PHE A 34 4.06 -5.25 7.22
N PHE A 35 3.35 -6.37 7.22
CA PHE A 35 2.62 -6.82 6.04
C PHE A 35 1.39 -5.96 5.74
N CYS A 36 0.76 -5.40 6.76
CA CYS A 36 -0.30 -4.41 6.54
C CYS A 36 0.24 -3.19 5.82
N HIS A 37 1.42 -2.70 6.23
CA HIS A 37 2.08 -1.58 5.55
C HIS A 37 2.38 -1.93 4.09
N LEU A 38 2.95 -3.12 3.85
CA LEU A 38 3.26 -3.55 2.48
C LEU A 38 2.01 -3.64 1.62
N SER A 39 0.92 -4.18 2.18
CA SER A 39 -0.34 -4.29 1.46
C SER A 39 -0.85 -2.91 1.04
N LEU A 40 -0.86 -1.97 1.97
CA LEU A 40 -1.33 -0.61 1.71
C LEU A 40 -0.43 0.08 0.68
N GLU A 41 0.88 -0.05 0.82
CA GLU A 41 1.83 0.51 -0.13
C GLU A 41 1.58 -0.01 -1.54
N LYS A 42 1.41 -1.32 -1.70
CA LYS A 42 1.17 -1.92 -3.00
C LYS A 42 -0.17 -1.48 -3.59
N ALA A 43 -1.20 -1.36 -2.76
CA ALA A 43 -2.50 -0.88 -3.22
C ALA A 43 -2.41 0.56 -3.72
N LEU A 44 -1.70 1.42 -3.00
CA LEU A 44 -1.49 2.80 -3.42
C LEU A 44 -0.67 2.88 -4.70
N LYS A 45 0.36 2.05 -4.82
CA LYS A 45 1.15 1.99 -6.05
C LYS A 45 0.32 1.53 -7.25
N ALA A 46 -0.62 0.61 -7.03
CA ALA A 46 -1.55 0.21 -8.08
C ALA A 46 -2.36 1.41 -8.57
N ILE A 47 -2.85 2.23 -7.65
CA ILE A 47 -3.61 3.43 -7.99
C ILE A 47 -2.74 4.42 -8.75
N VAL A 48 -1.50 4.64 -8.30
CA VAL A 48 -0.56 5.53 -8.98
C VAL A 48 -0.34 5.08 -10.41
N VAL A 49 -0.08 3.81 -10.64
CA VAL A 49 0.12 3.26 -11.98
C VAL A 49 -1.12 3.50 -12.85
N LYS A 50 -2.30 3.25 -12.29
CA LYS A 50 -3.55 3.40 -13.04
C LYS A 50 -3.83 4.84 -13.41
N VAL A 51 -3.54 5.78 -12.51
CA VAL A 51 -3.80 7.21 -12.73
C VAL A 51 -2.73 7.85 -13.62
N THR A 52 -1.46 7.58 -13.34
CA THR A 52 -0.34 8.22 -14.06
C THR A 52 0.09 7.46 -15.28
N LYS A 53 -0.27 6.19 -15.38
CA LYS A 53 0.12 5.28 -16.47
C LYS A 53 1.64 5.15 -16.61
N THR A 54 2.34 5.33 -15.49
CA THR A 54 3.78 5.19 -15.40
C THR A 54 4.12 4.26 -14.24
N HIS A 55 5.40 3.90 -14.11
CA HIS A 55 5.85 3.11 -12.97
C HIS A 55 5.65 3.88 -11.68
N PRO A 56 5.30 3.21 -10.58
CA PRO A 56 5.21 3.89 -9.30
C PRO A 56 6.60 4.30 -8.82
N PRO A 57 6.70 5.39 -8.05
CA PRO A 57 7.99 5.80 -7.51
C PRO A 57 8.51 4.79 -6.49
N PHE A 58 9.83 4.74 -6.35
CA PHE A 58 10.46 3.97 -5.28
C PHE A 58 10.29 4.74 -3.97
N SER A 59 9.15 4.56 -3.34
CA SER A 59 8.83 5.26 -2.10
C SER A 59 7.99 4.37 -1.22
N HIS A 60 8.25 4.43 0.07
CA HIS A 60 7.45 3.78 1.10
C HIS A 60 6.59 4.81 1.85
N ASP A 61 6.62 6.05 1.42
CA ASP A 61 5.81 7.12 2.00
C ASP A 61 4.38 7.02 1.49
N LEU A 62 3.51 6.48 2.32
CA LEU A 62 2.13 6.20 1.95
C LEU A 62 1.36 7.47 1.59
N ARG A 63 1.61 8.57 2.30
CA ARG A 63 0.93 9.82 2.01
C ARG A 63 1.34 10.37 0.65
N LYS A 64 2.65 10.31 0.35
CA LYS A 64 3.15 10.73 -0.94
C LYS A 64 2.54 9.91 -2.08
N LEU A 65 2.45 8.59 -1.90
CA LEU A 65 1.83 7.73 -2.90
C LEU A 65 0.35 8.08 -3.10
N ALA A 66 -0.37 8.34 -2.00
CA ALA A 66 -1.77 8.73 -2.08
C ALA A 66 -1.93 10.06 -2.82
N ASP A 67 -1.06 11.03 -2.55
CA ASP A 67 -1.08 12.32 -3.22
C ASP A 67 -0.82 12.18 -4.72
N ILE A 68 0.19 11.39 -5.09
CA ILE A 68 0.52 11.15 -6.51
C ILE A 68 -0.63 10.44 -7.23
N GLY A 69 -1.27 9.50 -6.55
CA GLY A 69 -2.41 8.77 -7.10
C GLY A 69 -3.71 9.54 -7.13
N GLY A 70 -3.71 10.76 -6.59
CA GLY A 70 -4.94 11.56 -6.52
C GLY A 70 -5.96 11.03 -5.55
N VAL A 71 -5.53 10.26 -4.56
CA VAL A 71 -6.45 9.71 -3.56
C VAL A 71 -6.88 10.83 -2.62
N SER A 72 -8.18 11.10 -2.63
CA SER A 72 -8.76 12.11 -1.74
C SER A 72 -8.86 11.56 -0.34
N ALA A 73 -8.32 12.29 0.62
CA ALA A 73 -8.31 11.86 2.02
C ALA A 73 -8.46 13.06 2.93
N ASN A 74 -9.19 12.87 4.03
CA ASN A 74 -9.29 13.91 5.04
C ASN A 74 -8.02 13.96 5.89
N GLN A 75 -7.92 14.95 6.76
CA GLN A 75 -6.71 15.14 7.57
C GLN A 75 -6.39 13.94 8.46
N LYS A 76 -7.40 13.31 9.02
CA LYS A 76 -7.19 12.11 9.87
C LYS A 76 -6.56 10.97 9.10
N ILE A 77 -7.02 10.73 7.89
CA ILE A 77 -6.46 9.67 7.03
C ILE A 77 -5.02 10.02 6.67
N LYS A 78 -4.75 11.28 6.34
CA LYS A 78 -3.38 11.73 6.02
C LYS A 78 -2.45 11.52 7.20
N GLU A 79 -2.89 11.83 8.42
CA GLU A 79 -2.11 11.61 9.62
C GLU A 79 -1.86 10.12 9.86
N PHE A 80 -2.87 9.29 9.61
CA PHE A 80 -2.72 7.85 9.69
C PHE A 80 -1.66 7.35 8.70
N LEU A 81 -1.69 7.82 7.45
CA LEU A 81 -0.73 7.41 6.43
C LEU A 81 0.69 7.83 6.80
N ASP A 82 0.85 9.03 7.35
CA ASP A 82 2.16 9.50 7.82
C ASP A 82 2.68 8.60 8.94
N THR A 83 1.82 8.25 9.90
CA THR A 83 2.18 7.36 11.00
C THR A 83 2.51 5.96 10.50
N ALA A 84 1.69 5.42 9.61
CA ALA A 84 1.90 4.08 9.07
C ALA A 84 3.22 3.98 8.30
N SER A 85 3.65 5.06 7.66
CA SER A 85 4.92 5.08 6.93
C SER A 85 6.13 4.86 7.84
N THR A 86 5.97 5.10 9.16
CA THR A 86 7.07 4.89 10.11
C THR A 86 7.30 3.41 10.44
N PHE A 87 6.38 2.54 10.09
CA PHE A 87 6.50 1.11 10.36
C PHE A 87 7.27 0.35 9.30
N ASN A 88 7.79 1.05 8.35
CA ASN A 88 8.55 0.41 7.29
C ASN A 88 10.00 0.15 7.69
#